data_4c7d96fe42309b28f5ef1066a7690eac
#
_entry.id   4c7d96fe42309b28f5ef1066a7690eac
#
_cell.length_a   1.000
_cell.length_b   1.000
_cell.length_c   1.000
_cell.angle_alpha   90.00
_cell.angle_beta   90.00
_cell.angle_gamma   90.00
#
_symmetry.space_group_name_H-M   'P 1'
#
loop_
_entity.id
_entity.type
_entity.pdbx_description
1 polymer ?
#
loop_
_entity_poly.entity_id
_entity_poly.type
_entity_poly.pdbx_seq_one_letter_code
_entity_poly.pdbx_strand_id
1 'polypeptide(L)'
;MWKGKANSKYTDLLFCSIIKVFLLSYIGEVMFQIIDTQFKTDNYGTDKHLYNWPMLYILENGSKAYVGQTNSIVERMSQHKVNPEKDIFTNAHFIYYDKSNQSATFDYESRLIRFMAADNKFVLTNKNAGVMGDEYYRKDDYCQDFNNLWRELQKKGLVKQSIEELEQSDLFKYSPYKELSTQQRELVEELTDSLKRKLERKIVIKGMPGSGKTVLGIYLFKLLRELPEFKDLEIGMVVPPTSLRNTLKKVFSSINGLSAKDVIGPSDVANKKYDILMVDESHRLKSRKNLSSYKFFDDVCEKLELENTCTQLDWILKQSKCAILFYDKNQVVFPAGLKIEDIINKDPYDTRNTSSYILESQMRCLGGIDYLQDINKLLHSELKNKVRHSNYELMMVNNFSDFETLFRQKEAEAGLTRMLAGYAWEWKTKNNKDLIDIEIDGVKKRWNSTLENWVHSKNAVNEIGCIHSTQGYDLNYGFVIIGEDLKFNLVSKKVHIDKASYFDKYGKFIGTIMREEN
;
A
#
# COMPACT_ATOMS: atom_id res chain seq x y z
N MET A 1 25.71 -8.46 -59.10
CA MET A 1 24.47 -9.27 -59.03
C MET A 1 24.31 -9.80 -57.62
N TRP A 2 23.61 -9.05 -56.77
CA TRP A 2 23.31 -9.45 -55.40
C TRP A 2 21.82 -9.71 -55.29
N LYS A 3 21.42 -10.97 -55.05
CA LYS A 3 20.05 -11.35 -54.71
C LYS A 3 19.95 -11.31 -53.19
N GLY A 4 19.26 -10.30 -52.66
CA GLY A 4 18.86 -10.26 -51.24
C GLY A 4 17.67 -11.18 -50.99
N LYS A 5 17.83 -12.13 -50.07
CA LYS A 5 16.72 -12.92 -49.51
C LYS A 5 15.99 -12.04 -48.50
N ALA A 6 14.72 -11.72 -48.76
CA ALA A 6 13.84 -11.11 -47.81
C ALA A 6 13.58 -12.06 -46.62
N ASN A 7 13.76 -11.58 -45.43
CA ASN A 7 13.54 -12.31 -44.18
C ASN A 7 12.02 -12.47 -43.91
N SER A 8 11.51 -13.69 -44.08
CA SER A 8 10.10 -14.07 -43.89
C SER A 8 9.63 -14.06 -42.43
N LYS A 9 10.51 -13.71 -41.47
CA LYS A 9 10.16 -13.72 -40.05
C LYS A 9 9.36 -12.49 -39.56
N TYR A 10 9.36 -11.39 -40.31
CA TYR A 10 8.60 -10.17 -39.90
C TYR A 10 7.17 -10.16 -40.43
N THR A 11 6.87 -10.88 -41.48
CA THR A 11 5.50 -11.02 -42.02
C THR A 11 4.63 -11.93 -41.17
N ASP A 12 5.19 -12.99 -40.57
CA ASP A 12 4.44 -13.92 -39.73
C ASP A 12 4.07 -13.32 -38.36
N LEU A 13 4.89 -12.42 -37.81
CA LEU A 13 4.59 -11.72 -36.55
C LEU A 13 3.49 -10.65 -36.71
N LEU A 14 3.44 -9.96 -37.83
CA LEU A 14 2.37 -9.01 -38.14
C LEU A 14 1.04 -9.73 -38.43
N PHE A 15 1.06 -10.87 -39.13
CA PHE A 15 -0.13 -11.66 -39.39
C PHE A 15 -0.70 -12.30 -38.12
N CYS A 16 0.14 -12.82 -37.22
CA CYS A 16 -0.30 -13.32 -35.91
C CYS A 16 -0.89 -12.22 -35.02
N SER A 17 -0.33 -11.01 -35.07
CA SER A 17 -0.86 -9.88 -34.30
C SER A 17 -2.20 -9.38 -34.85
N ILE A 18 -2.37 -9.32 -36.16
CA ILE A 18 -3.61 -8.94 -36.83
C ILE A 18 -4.70 -10.00 -36.63
N ILE A 19 -4.36 -11.29 -36.72
CA ILE A 19 -5.32 -12.38 -36.46
C ILE A 19 -5.72 -12.40 -34.97
N LYS A 20 -4.80 -12.10 -34.04
CA LYS A 20 -5.14 -11.97 -32.61
C LYS A 20 -6.08 -10.80 -32.34
N VAL A 21 -5.89 -9.66 -33.01
CA VAL A 21 -6.79 -8.49 -32.92
C VAL A 21 -8.14 -8.80 -33.57
N PHE A 22 -8.19 -9.52 -34.73
CA PHE A 22 -9.44 -9.91 -35.37
C PHE A 22 -10.17 -11.06 -34.65
N LEU A 23 -9.47 -12.00 -34.01
CA LEU A 23 -10.10 -13.03 -33.17
C LEU A 23 -10.61 -12.47 -31.82
N LEU A 24 -9.98 -11.43 -31.27
CA LEU A 24 -10.48 -10.73 -30.08
C LEU A 24 -11.74 -9.88 -30.38
N SER A 25 -11.97 -9.47 -31.63
CA SER A 25 -13.19 -8.76 -32.03
C SER A 25 -14.38 -9.70 -32.33
N TYR A 26 -14.19 -11.03 -32.34
CA TYR A 26 -15.25 -12.02 -32.61
C TYR A 26 -15.65 -12.88 -31.39
N ILE A 27 -15.01 -12.69 -30.24
CA ILE A 27 -15.53 -13.20 -28.96
C ILE A 27 -16.59 -12.19 -28.54
N GLY A 28 -17.87 -12.54 -28.70
CA GLY A 28 -18.98 -11.66 -28.38
C GLY A 28 -18.79 -11.03 -27.00
N GLU A 29 -18.85 -9.69 -26.94
CA GLU A 29 -18.72 -8.95 -25.68
C GLU A 29 -19.68 -9.57 -24.66
N VAL A 30 -19.14 -9.95 -23.49
CA VAL A 30 -19.96 -10.43 -22.38
C VAL A 30 -20.83 -9.26 -21.94
N MET A 31 -22.12 -9.37 -22.20
CA MET A 31 -23.08 -8.33 -21.87
C MET A 31 -23.66 -8.57 -20.49
N PHE A 32 -23.26 -7.78 -19.50
CA PHE A 32 -23.90 -7.76 -18.20
C PHE A 32 -25.23 -7.05 -18.27
N GLN A 33 -26.26 -7.64 -17.69
CA GLN A 33 -27.58 -7.04 -17.53
C GLN A 33 -27.69 -6.46 -16.12
N ILE A 34 -28.17 -5.23 -16.02
CA ILE A 34 -28.36 -4.53 -14.75
C ILE A 34 -29.82 -4.08 -14.67
N ILE A 35 -30.55 -4.69 -13.73
CA ILE A 35 -31.94 -4.36 -13.42
C ILE A 35 -31.97 -3.36 -12.27
N ASP A 36 -32.43 -2.15 -12.53
CA ASP A 36 -32.55 -1.09 -11.53
C ASP A 36 -33.97 -1.11 -10.94
N THR A 37 -34.07 -1.09 -9.61
CA THR A 37 -35.34 -1.09 -8.90
C THR A 37 -35.27 -0.40 -7.54
N GLN A 38 -36.41 -0.13 -6.92
CA GLN A 38 -36.44 0.30 -5.52
C GLN A 38 -36.21 -0.89 -4.59
N PHE A 39 -35.38 -0.72 -3.57
CA PHE A 39 -35.05 -1.79 -2.63
C PHE A 39 -36.26 -2.35 -1.90
N LYS A 40 -37.19 -1.49 -1.47
CA LYS A 40 -38.35 -1.87 -0.67
C LYS A 40 -39.62 -2.16 -1.50
N THR A 41 -39.49 -2.44 -2.79
CA THR A 41 -40.64 -2.87 -3.61
C THR A 41 -41.08 -4.29 -3.25
N ASP A 42 -42.36 -4.59 -3.41
CA ASP A 42 -42.92 -5.96 -3.23
C ASP A 42 -42.83 -6.80 -4.50
N ASN A 43 -42.55 -6.18 -5.64
CA ASN A 43 -42.42 -6.86 -6.93
C ASN A 43 -41.16 -6.42 -7.65
N TYR A 44 -40.22 -7.35 -7.85
CA TYR A 44 -38.95 -7.13 -8.58
C TYR A 44 -39.05 -7.48 -10.07
N GLY A 45 -40.23 -7.90 -10.57
CA GLY A 45 -40.47 -8.30 -11.95
C GLY A 45 -40.63 -9.80 -12.13
N THR A 46 -40.78 -10.21 -13.40
CA THR A 46 -41.03 -11.60 -13.80
C THR A 46 -39.86 -12.30 -14.45
N ASP A 47 -38.67 -11.68 -14.44
CA ASP A 47 -37.45 -12.29 -15.01
C ASP A 47 -37.14 -13.59 -14.26
N LYS A 48 -36.99 -14.69 -15.00
CA LYS A 48 -36.69 -16.02 -14.45
C LYS A 48 -35.39 -16.07 -13.66
N HIS A 49 -34.38 -15.22 -14.01
CA HIS A 49 -33.10 -15.15 -13.35
C HIS A 49 -33.19 -14.63 -11.91
N LEU A 50 -34.26 -13.91 -11.56
CA LEU A 50 -34.45 -13.39 -10.19
C LEU A 50 -34.69 -14.50 -9.13
N TYR A 51 -35.08 -15.71 -9.55
CA TYR A 51 -35.48 -16.77 -8.64
C TYR A 51 -34.46 -17.87 -8.42
N ASN A 52 -33.65 -18.19 -9.41
CA ASN A 52 -32.65 -19.26 -9.30
C ASN A 52 -31.52 -19.06 -10.30
N TRP A 53 -30.76 -17.98 -10.11
CA TRP A 53 -29.61 -17.65 -10.94
C TRP A 53 -28.50 -16.96 -10.12
N PRO A 54 -27.22 -17.34 -10.26
CA PRO A 54 -26.15 -16.65 -9.58
C PRO A 54 -26.07 -15.18 -10.02
N MET A 55 -26.27 -14.26 -9.09
CA MET A 55 -26.36 -12.82 -9.33
C MET A 55 -25.57 -12.03 -8.31
N LEU A 56 -25.10 -10.87 -8.74
CA LEU A 56 -24.62 -9.82 -7.86
C LEU A 56 -25.72 -8.80 -7.61
N TYR A 57 -25.64 -8.09 -6.52
CA TYR A 57 -26.54 -6.95 -6.28
C TYR A 57 -25.82 -5.83 -5.52
N ILE A 58 -26.23 -4.60 -5.80
CA ILE A 58 -25.80 -3.40 -5.10
C ILE A 58 -27.03 -2.74 -4.51
N LEU A 59 -27.04 -2.55 -3.18
CA LEU A 59 -28.02 -1.72 -2.49
C LEU A 59 -27.38 -0.36 -2.21
N GLU A 60 -28.10 0.75 -2.48
CA GLU A 60 -27.50 2.06 -2.24
C GLU A 60 -28.57 3.13 -1.87
N ASN A 61 -28.10 4.29 -1.35
CA ASN A 61 -28.94 5.44 -1.01
C ASN A 61 -28.31 6.80 -1.45
N GLY A 62 -27.45 6.77 -2.49
CA GLY A 62 -26.72 7.94 -2.98
C GLY A 62 -25.42 8.24 -2.22
N SER A 63 -25.29 7.85 -0.95
CA SER A 63 -24.09 8.07 -0.13
C SER A 63 -23.42 6.78 0.35
N LYS A 64 -24.22 5.78 0.69
CA LYS A 64 -23.77 4.47 1.18
C LYS A 64 -24.19 3.38 0.22
N ALA A 65 -23.38 2.30 0.13
CA ALA A 65 -23.74 1.12 -0.63
C ALA A 65 -23.37 -0.17 0.11
N TYR A 66 -24.03 -1.24 -0.28
CA TYR A 66 -23.75 -2.61 0.11
C TYR A 66 -23.72 -3.49 -1.13
N VAL A 67 -22.67 -4.27 -1.30
CA VAL A 67 -22.50 -5.24 -2.38
C VAL A 67 -22.74 -6.64 -1.84
N GLY A 68 -23.39 -7.48 -2.62
CA GLY A 68 -23.61 -8.88 -2.25
C GLY A 68 -23.83 -9.76 -3.46
N GLN A 69 -23.88 -11.06 -3.23
CA GLN A 69 -24.20 -12.08 -4.20
C GLN A 69 -25.29 -13.03 -3.65
N THR A 70 -26.00 -13.70 -4.55
CA THR A 70 -27.02 -14.70 -4.20
C THR A 70 -27.39 -15.55 -5.41
N ASN A 71 -27.94 -16.73 -5.16
CA ASN A 71 -28.56 -17.56 -6.19
C ASN A 71 -30.09 -17.27 -6.31
N SER A 72 -30.69 -16.53 -5.38
CA SER A 72 -32.12 -16.13 -5.42
C SER A 72 -32.22 -14.70 -4.90
N ILE A 73 -32.41 -13.74 -5.81
CA ILE A 73 -32.57 -12.33 -5.46
C ILE A 73 -33.83 -12.10 -4.61
N VAL A 74 -34.93 -12.73 -4.97
CA VAL A 74 -36.23 -12.54 -4.27
C VAL A 74 -36.11 -12.94 -2.81
N GLU A 75 -35.54 -14.10 -2.53
CA GLU A 75 -35.32 -14.55 -1.15
C GLU A 75 -34.34 -13.66 -0.39
N ARG A 76 -33.25 -13.29 -1.06
CA ARG A 76 -32.21 -12.45 -0.45
C ARG A 76 -32.73 -11.06 -0.10
N MET A 77 -33.49 -10.45 -0.97
CA MET A 77 -34.09 -9.14 -0.70
C MET A 77 -35.15 -9.24 0.44
N SER A 78 -35.91 -10.31 0.54
CA SER A 78 -36.82 -10.55 1.66
C SER A 78 -36.07 -10.62 3.00
N GLN A 79 -34.92 -11.31 3.04
CA GLN A 79 -34.04 -11.33 4.22
C GLN A 79 -33.49 -9.93 4.57
N HIS A 80 -33.10 -9.16 3.56
CA HIS A 80 -32.56 -7.82 3.78
C HIS A 80 -33.63 -6.82 4.25
N LYS A 81 -34.89 -6.94 3.80
CA LYS A 81 -36.00 -6.06 4.23
C LYS A 81 -36.29 -6.13 5.72
N VAL A 82 -36.03 -7.27 6.37
CA VAL A 82 -36.23 -7.45 7.81
C VAL A 82 -34.97 -7.14 8.63
N ASN A 83 -33.86 -6.82 7.99
CA ASN A 83 -32.60 -6.47 8.67
C ASN A 83 -32.50 -4.96 8.91
N PRO A 84 -32.51 -4.48 10.17
CA PRO A 84 -32.44 -3.04 10.46
C PRO A 84 -31.20 -2.35 9.91
N GLU A 85 -30.06 -3.05 9.79
CA GLU A 85 -28.83 -2.48 9.21
C GLU A 85 -29.02 -2.11 7.72
N LYS A 86 -30.00 -2.68 7.03
CA LYS A 86 -30.30 -2.45 5.61
C LYS A 86 -31.40 -1.42 5.37
N ASP A 87 -32.08 -0.94 6.41
CA ASP A 87 -33.16 0.05 6.31
C ASP A 87 -32.75 1.37 5.67
N ILE A 88 -31.47 1.68 5.68
CA ILE A 88 -30.89 2.90 5.10
C ILE A 88 -30.90 2.93 3.56
N PHE A 89 -31.09 1.79 2.89
CA PHE A 89 -31.01 1.71 1.43
C PHE A 89 -32.38 1.99 0.77
N THR A 90 -32.32 2.63 -0.39
CA THR A 90 -33.49 3.02 -1.18
C THR A 90 -33.53 2.32 -2.53
N ASN A 91 -32.39 2.10 -3.15
CA ASN A 91 -32.27 1.53 -4.49
C ASN A 91 -31.56 0.18 -4.46
N ALA A 92 -31.88 -0.66 -5.43
CA ALA A 92 -31.25 -1.95 -5.66
C ALA A 92 -30.93 -2.12 -7.14
N HIS A 93 -29.74 -2.63 -7.42
CA HIS A 93 -29.25 -2.93 -8.76
C HIS A 93 -28.88 -4.41 -8.80
N PHE A 94 -29.60 -5.20 -9.61
CA PHE A 94 -29.37 -6.64 -9.77
C PHE A 94 -28.58 -6.88 -11.03
N ILE A 95 -27.48 -7.63 -10.94
CA ILE A 95 -26.47 -7.76 -11.98
C ILE A 95 -26.27 -9.23 -12.30
N TYR A 96 -26.48 -9.61 -13.55
CA TYR A 96 -26.24 -10.97 -14.03
C TYR A 96 -25.82 -11.00 -15.49
N TYR A 97 -25.36 -12.16 -15.95
CA TYR A 97 -25.09 -12.47 -17.35
C TYR A 97 -25.23 -13.99 -17.57
N ASP A 98 -25.36 -14.41 -18.83
CA ASP A 98 -25.69 -15.78 -19.17
C ASP A 98 -24.67 -16.84 -18.73
N LYS A 99 -23.40 -16.43 -18.55
CA LYS A 99 -22.32 -17.29 -18.07
C LYS A 99 -22.08 -17.21 -16.56
N SER A 100 -22.98 -16.55 -15.80
CA SER A 100 -22.85 -16.45 -14.34
C SER A 100 -22.82 -17.85 -13.71
N ASN A 101 -21.86 -18.04 -12.81
CA ASN A 101 -21.82 -19.19 -11.91
C ASN A 101 -21.47 -18.73 -10.49
N GLN A 102 -21.70 -19.59 -9.52
CA GLN A 102 -21.55 -19.23 -8.10
C GLN A 102 -20.11 -18.83 -7.75
N SER A 103 -19.10 -19.53 -8.26
CA SER A 103 -17.69 -19.19 -7.99
C SER A 103 -17.31 -17.83 -8.57
N ALA A 104 -17.75 -17.54 -9.80
CA ALA A 104 -17.53 -16.23 -10.41
C ALA A 104 -18.26 -15.10 -9.67
N THR A 105 -19.48 -15.33 -9.16
CA THR A 105 -20.19 -14.30 -8.39
C THR A 105 -19.55 -14.02 -7.04
N PHE A 106 -18.94 -15.01 -6.37
CA PHE A 106 -18.13 -14.78 -5.18
C PHE A 106 -16.89 -13.92 -5.48
N ASP A 107 -16.16 -14.24 -6.57
CA ASP A 107 -14.99 -13.47 -6.98
C ASP A 107 -15.37 -12.03 -7.37
N TYR A 108 -16.45 -11.85 -8.11
CA TYR A 108 -16.96 -10.54 -8.51
C TYR A 108 -17.47 -9.71 -7.32
N GLU A 109 -18.15 -10.33 -6.33
CA GLU A 109 -18.54 -9.65 -5.10
C GLU A 109 -17.32 -9.07 -4.39
N SER A 110 -16.30 -9.89 -4.18
CA SER A 110 -15.06 -9.47 -3.52
C SER A 110 -14.35 -8.35 -4.29
N ARG A 111 -14.25 -8.46 -5.61
CA ARG A 111 -13.66 -7.43 -6.47
C ARG A 111 -14.46 -6.14 -6.43
N LEU A 112 -15.79 -6.21 -6.55
CA LEU A 112 -16.66 -5.04 -6.48
C LEU A 112 -16.50 -4.31 -5.15
N ILE A 113 -16.48 -5.03 -4.02
CA ILE A 113 -16.25 -4.42 -2.70
C ILE A 113 -14.92 -3.66 -2.68
N ARG A 114 -13.84 -4.27 -3.17
CA ARG A 114 -12.50 -3.66 -3.20
C ARG A 114 -12.44 -2.42 -4.08
N PHE A 115 -12.91 -2.52 -5.32
CA PHE A 115 -12.84 -1.43 -6.28
C PHE A 115 -13.83 -0.30 -5.96
N MET A 116 -15.06 -0.60 -5.52
CA MET A 116 -16.02 0.43 -5.10
C MET A 116 -15.58 1.16 -3.82
N ALA A 117 -14.91 0.47 -2.90
CA ALA A 117 -14.32 1.13 -1.74
C ALA A 117 -13.23 2.14 -2.15
N ALA A 118 -12.40 1.79 -3.14
CA ALA A 118 -11.36 2.68 -3.67
C ALA A 118 -11.92 3.82 -4.53
N ASP A 119 -12.99 3.56 -5.31
CA ASP A 119 -13.69 4.57 -6.12
C ASP A 119 -14.30 5.69 -5.26
N ASN A 120 -14.59 5.40 -4.02
CA ASN A 120 -15.07 6.35 -3.01
C ASN A 120 -16.29 7.18 -3.49
N LYS A 121 -17.12 6.61 -4.37
CA LYS A 121 -18.42 7.19 -4.69
C LYS A 121 -19.41 6.97 -3.55
N PHE A 122 -19.39 5.76 -2.99
CA PHE A 122 -20.20 5.35 -1.85
C PHE A 122 -19.28 4.93 -0.69
N VAL A 123 -19.74 5.16 0.52
CA VAL A 123 -19.17 4.52 1.72
C VAL A 123 -19.76 3.12 1.82
N LEU A 124 -18.95 2.09 1.65
CA LEU A 124 -19.43 0.71 1.71
C LEU A 124 -19.74 0.29 3.15
N THR A 125 -20.87 -0.40 3.32
CA THR A 125 -21.30 -0.95 4.61
C THR A 125 -20.94 -2.43 4.77
N ASN A 126 -20.21 -3.01 3.81
CA ASN A 126 -19.68 -4.37 3.90
C ASN A 126 -18.71 -4.49 5.07
N LYS A 127 -18.86 -5.56 5.88
CA LYS A 127 -17.97 -5.82 7.03
C LYS A 127 -16.62 -6.41 6.58
N ASN A 128 -16.63 -7.19 5.49
CA ASN A 128 -15.45 -7.83 4.90
C ASN A 128 -15.45 -7.70 3.37
N ALA A 129 -14.41 -8.19 2.73
CA ALA A 129 -14.26 -8.17 1.27
C ALA A 129 -15.08 -9.26 0.54
N GLY A 130 -16.00 -9.95 1.22
CA GLY A 130 -16.62 -11.14 0.67
C GLY A 130 -15.70 -12.37 0.74
N VAL A 131 -16.16 -13.49 0.19
CA VAL A 131 -15.34 -14.71 0.07
C VAL A 131 -14.67 -14.66 -1.28
N MET A 132 -13.34 -14.51 -1.32
CA MET A 132 -12.60 -14.75 -2.56
C MET A 132 -12.60 -16.25 -2.82
N GLY A 133 -13.06 -16.64 -4.00
CA GLY A 133 -12.93 -18.01 -4.47
C GLY A 133 -11.46 -18.35 -4.69
N ASP A 134 -11.05 -19.51 -4.17
CA ASP A 134 -9.82 -20.17 -4.56
C ASP A 134 -9.78 -20.38 -6.09
N GLU A 135 -8.79 -21.08 -6.62
CA GLU A 135 -8.75 -21.42 -8.04
C GLU A 135 -10.04 -22.15 -8.47
N TYR A 136 -10.68 -21.67 -9.54
CA TYR A 136 -11.87 -22.28 -10.12
C TYR A 136 -11.79 -22.30 -11.66
N TYR A 137 -12.59 -23.16 -12.28
CA TYR A 137 -12.57 -23.37 -13.72
C TYR A 137 -12.81 -22.05 -14.49
N ARG A 138 -11.91 -21.71 -15.42
CA ARG A 138 -11.94 -20.50 -16.26
C ARG A 138 -11.86 -19.18 -15.50
N LYS A 139 -11.20 -19.14 -14.36
CA LYS A 139 -11.02 -17.93 -13.55
C LYS A 139 -10.47 -16.76 -14.36
N ASP A 140 -9.48 -17.00 -15.23
CA ASP A 140 -8.86 -15.95 -16.05
C ASP A 140 -9.85 -15.27 -17.01
N ASP A 141 -10.79 -16.04 -17.58
CA ASP A 141 -11.82 -15.49 -18.45
C ASP A 141 -12.76 -14.57 -17.66
N TYR A 142 -13.18 -15.00 -16.46
CA TYR A 142 -14.01 -14.17 -15.58
C TYR A 142 -13.26 -12.95 -15.08
N CYS A 143 -11.95 -13.04 -14.86
CA CYS A 143 -11.14 -11.89 -14.51
C CYS A 143 -11.13 -10.82 -15.61
N GLN A 144 -11.09 -11.22 -16.89
CA GLN A 144 -11.19 -10.31 -18.03
C GLN A 144 -12.60 -9.72 -18.16
N ASP A 145 -13.63 -10.54 -17.96
CA ASP A 145 -15.03 -10.11 -18.02
C ASP A 145 -15.38 -9.08 -16.95
N PHE A 146 -14.69 -9.05 -15.81
CA PHE A 146 -14.90 -8.06 -14.74
C PHE A 146 -14.69 -6.61 -15.23
N ASN A 147 -13.76 -6.36 -16.16
CA ASN A 147 -13.57 -5.04 -16.74
C ASN A 147 -14.80 -4.56 -17.52
N ASN A 148 -15.52 -5.49 -18.16
CA ASN A 148 -16.77 -5.17 -18.86
C ASN A 148 -17.88 -4.83 -17.85
N LEU A 149 -18.01 -5.60 -16.76
CA LEU A 149 -18.93 -5.28 -15.66
C LEU A 149 -18.67 -3.88 -15.12
N TRP A 150 -17.40 -3.55 -14.84
CA TRP A 150 -17.03 -2.24 -14.29
C TRP A 150 -17.41 -1.08 -15.23
N ARG A 151 -17.20 -1.24 -16.54
CA ARG A 151 -17.61 -0.25 -17.54
C ARG A 151 -19.12 -0.05 -17.58
N GLU A 152 -19.91 -1.14 -17.43
CA GLU A 152 -21.39 -1.01 -17.36
C GLU A 152 -21.81 -0.26 -16.09
N LEU A 153 -21.16 -0.50 -14.94
CA LEU A 153 -21.39 0.26 -13.72
C LEU A 153 -21.02 1.75 -13.87
N GLN A 154 -19.96 2.07 -14.62
CA GLN A 154 -19.59 3.45 -14.95
C GLN A 154 -20.68 4.12 -15.82
N LYS A 155 -21.17 3.45 -16.86
CA LYS A 155 -22.26 3.96 -17.72
C LYS A 155 -23.52 4.25 -16.92
N LYS A 156 -23.84 3.42 -15.94
CA LYS A 156 -24.94 3.61 -14.98
C LYS A 156 -24.66 4.68 -13.93
N GLY A 157 -23.44 5.20 -13.87
CA GLY A 157 -23.01 6.16 -12.87
C GLY A 157 -22.94 5.55 -11.47
N LEU A 158 -22.82 4.24 -11.31
CA LEU A 158 -22.64 3.57 -10.01
C LEU A 158 -21.18 3.61 -9.51
N VAL A 159 -20.23 3.86 -10.40
CA VAL A 159 -18.82 4.09 -10.10
C VAL A 159 -18.30 5.26 -10.95
N LYS A 160 -17.16 5.88 -10.56
CA LYS A 160 -16.63 7.10 -11.18
C LYS A 160 -15.38 6.85 -12.02
N GLN A 161 -14.38 6.17 -11.43
CA GLN A 161 -13.03 6.03 -11.96
C GLN A 161 -12.88 4.74 -12.76
N SER A 162 -11.89 4.69 -13.67
CA SER A 162 -11.51 3.43 -14.34
C SER A 162 -10.79 2.49 -13.38
N ILE A 163 -10.70 1.19 -13.71
CA ILE A 163 -9.95 0.21 -12.93
C ILE A 163 -8.48 0.61 -12.87
N GLU A 164 -7.91 1.05 -13.98
CA GLU A 164 -6.51 1.46 -14.09
C GLU A 164 -6.19 2.65 -13.18
N GLU A 165 -7.07 3.66 -13.11
CA GLU A 165 -6.92 4.78 -12.17
C GLU A 165 -7.01 4.33 -10.71
N LEU A 166 -7.94 3.43 -10.42
CA LEU A 166 -8.14 2.91 -9.06
C LEU A 166 -6.95 2.08 -8.57
N GLU A 167 -6.41 1.19 -9.39
CA GLU A 167 -5.25 0.36 -9.05
C GLU A 167 -4.01 1.19 -8.70
N GLN A 168 -3.90 2.40 -9.25
CA GLN A 168 -2.85 3.35 -8.95
C GLN A 168 -3.15 4.19 -7.69
N SER A 169 -4.37 4.17 -7.17
CA SER A 169 -4.78 5.01 -6.05
C SER A 169 -4.29 4.50 -4.69
N ASP A 170 -4.03 5.43 -3.77
CA ASP A 170 -3.69 5.08 -2.38
C ASP A 170 -4.86 4.39 -1.67
N LEU A 171 -6.10 4.76 -1.99
CA LEU A 171 -7.30 4.13 -1.42
C LEU A 171 -7.35 2.62 -1.74
N PHE A 172 -6.99 2.24 -2.96
CA PHE A 172 -6.94 0.84 -3.35
C PHE A 172 -5.75 0.11 -2.70
N LYS A 173 -4.57 0.74 -2.67
CA LYS A 173 -3.34 0.15 -2.12
C LYS A 173 -3.42 -0.13 -0.63
N TYR A 174 -4.05 0.75 0.14
CA TYR A 174 -4.20 0.66 1.60
C TYR A 174 -5.59 0.20 2.05
N SER A 175 -6.42 -0.28 1.14
CA SER A 175 -7.76 -0.77 1.48
C SER A 175 -7.70 -1.98 2.42
N PRO A 176 -8.48 -2.01 3.53
CA PRO A 176 -8.62 -3.19 4.38
C PRO A 176 -9.43 -4.31 3.72
N TYR A 177 -10.01 -4.05 2.56
CA TYR A 177 -10.68 -5.06 1.74
C TYR A 177 -9.71 -5.79 0.81
N LYS A 178 -8.41 -5.47 0.88
CA LYS A 178 -7.38 -6.20 0.15
C LYS A 178 -7.23 -7.60 0.74
N GLU A 179 -7.02 -8.59 -0.13
CA GLU A 179 -6.82 -9.96 0.31
C GLU A 179 -5.57 -10.08 1.18
N LEU A 180 -5.72 -10.71 2.33
CA LEU A 180 -4.60 -11.08 3.17
C LEU A 180 -4.04 -12.44 2.72
N SER A 181 -2.72 -12.59 2.72
CA SER A 181 -2.09 -13.89 2.54
C SER A 181 -2.51 -14.86 3.66
N THR A 182 -2.33 -16.16 3.44
CA THR A 182 -2.59 -17.18 4.47
C THR A 182 -1.86 -16.85 5.77
N GLN A 183 -0.57 -16.53 5.68
CA GLN A 183 0.23 -16.13 6.85
C GLN A 183 -0.32 -14.89 7.57
N GLN A 184 -0.81 -13.91 6.81
CA GLN A 184 -1.41 -12.71 7.42
C GLN A 184 -2.74 -13.01 8.10
N ARG A 185 -3.56 -13.89 7.52
CA ARG A 185 -4.83 -14.34 8.14
C ARG A 185 -4.59 -15.08 9.45
N GLU A 186 -3.71 -16.06 9.43
CA GLU A 186 -3.31 -16.81 10.63
C GLU A 186 -2.79 -15.88 11.74
N LEU A 187 -1.93 -14.92 11.36
CA LEU A 187 -1.43 -13.93 12.32
C LEU A 187 -2.54 -13.05 12.89
N VAL A 188 -3.51 -12.60 12.08
CA VAL A 188 -4.64 -11.80 12.56
C VAL A 188 -5.50 -12.59 13.54
N GLU A 189 -5.78 -13.85 13.25
CA GLU A 189 -6.53 -14.75 14.13
C GLU A 189 -5.80 -14.94 15.47
N GLU A 190 -4.50 -15.26 15.42
CA GLU A 190 -3.68 -15.45 16.63
C GLU A 190 -3.62 -14.16 17.48
N LEU A 191 -3.38 -13.00 16.84
CA LEU A 191 -3.36 -11.71 17.51
C LEU A 191 -4.71 -11.36 18.15
N THR A 192 -5.80 -11.58 17.41
CA THR A 192 -7.14 -11.28 17.90
C THR A 192 -7.49 -12.15 19.10
N ASP A 193 -7.16 -13.44 19.05
CA ASP A 193 -7.38 -14.36 20.15
C ASP A 193 -6.48 -14.06 21.35
N SER A 194 -5.24 -13.66 21.11
CA SER A 194 -4.33 -13.22 22.19
C SER A 194 -4.88 -11.96 22.88
N LEU A 195 -5.32 -10.97 22.11
CA LEU A 195 -5.88 -9.73 22.64
C LEU A 195 -7.20 -9.96 23.41
N LYS A 196 -8.04 -10.94 23.01
CA LYS A 196 -9.25 -11.32 23.74
C LYS A 196 -8.94 -11.98 25.09
N ARG A 197 -7.89 -12.80 25.14
CA ARG A 197 -7.49 -13.51 26.37
C ARG A 197 -6.81 -12.57 27.36
N LYS A 198 -5.87 -11.77 26.91
CA LYS A 198 -5.13 -10.82 27.72
C LYS A 198 -4.45 -9.81 26.81
N LEU A 199 -4.59 -8.53 27.14
CA LEU A 199 -3.82 -7.48 26.47
C LEU A 199 -2.34 -7.63 26.84
N GLU A 200 -1.53 -8.03 25.86
CA GLU A 200 -0.09 -8.02 25.98
C GLU A 200 0.42 -6.57 25.97
N ARG A 201 1.47 -6.31 26.73
CA ARG A 201 2.03 -4.96 26.82
C ARG A 201 2.59 -4.47 25.50
N LYS A 202 3.26 -5.36 24.76
CA LYS A 202 3.96 -5.03 23.53
C LYS A 202 3.98 -6.23 22.58
N ILE A 203 3.53 -5.99 21.35
CA ILE A 203 3.56 -6.98 20.25
C ILE A 203 4.40 -6.37 19.12
N VAL A 204 5.40 -7.11 18.63
CA VAL A 204 6.28 -6.65 17.54
C VAL A 204 6.06 -7.52 16.31
N ILE A 205 5.59 -6.92 15.23
CA ILE A 205 5.38 -7.57 13.93
C ILE A 205 6.51 -7.13 13.00
N LYS A 206 7.47 -8.01 12.78
CA LYS A 206 8.63 -7.79 11.90
C LYS A 206 8.27 -8.17 10.47
N GLY A 207 8.73 -7.42 9.49
CA GLY A 207 8.56 -7.78 8.08
C GLY A 207 9.46 -6.95 7.18
N MET A 208 9.85 -7.53 6.05
CA MET A 208 10.65 -6.84 5.04
C MET A 208 9.82 -5.73 4.35
N PRO A 209 10.45 -4.80 3.62
CA PRO A 209 9.74 -3.85 2.76
C PRO A 209 8.80 -4.60 1.82
N GLY A 210 7.53 -4.17 1.73
CA GLY A 210 6.54 -4.82 0.84
C GLY A 210 5.87 -6.08 1.40
N SER A 211 6.08 -6.45 2.67
CA SER A 211 5.38 -7.60 3.28
C SER A 211 3.92 -7.32 3.68
N GLY A 212 3.39 -6.12 3.35
CA GLY A 212 2.00 -5.76 3.62
C GLY A 212 1.71 -5.31 5.05
N LYS A 213 2.72 -4.92 5.84
CA LYS A 213 2.57 -4.47 7.25
C LYS A 213 1.49 -3.42 7.45
N THR A 214 1.49 -2.37 6.64
CA THR A 214 0.51 -1.27 6.71
C THR A 214 -0.91 -1.76 6.42
N VAL A 215 -1.09 -2.56 5.38
CA VAL A 215 -2.40 -3.15 5.02
C VAL A 215 -2.92 -4.05 6.15
N LEU A 216 -2.05 -4.90 6.70
CA LEU A 216 -2.36 -5.74 7.85
C LEU A 216 -2.77 -4.91 9.07
N GLY A 217 -2.05 -3.80 9.35
CA GLY A 217 -2.37 -2.88 10.44
C GLY A 217 -3.75 -2.24 10.28
N ILE A 218 -4.11 -1.79 9.07
CA ILE A 218 -5.42 -1.20 8.79
C ILE A 218 -6.53 -2.26 8.87
N TYR A 219 -6.27 -3.46 8.35
CA TYR A 219 -7.22 -4.57 8.46
C TYR A 219 -7.48 -4.94 9.92
N LEU A 220 -6.43 -5.13 10.72
CA LEU A 220 -6.55 -5.44 12.15
C LEU A 220 -7.27 -4.32 12.89
N PHE A 221 -6.96 -3.05 12.59
CA PHE A 221 -7.64 -1.90 13.20
C PHE A 221 -9.15 -1.95 12.92
N LYS A 222 -9.54 -2.17 11.66
CA LYS A 222 -10.95 -2.29 11.27
C LYS A 222 -11.62 -3.46 11.96
N LEU A 223 -10.98 -4.63 11.97
CA LEU A 223 -11.50 -5.83 12.63
C LEU A 223 -11.76 -5.59 14.13
N LEU A 224 -10.81 -4.98 14.84
CA LEU A 224 -10.98 -4.68 16.27
C LEU A 224 -12.12 -3.68 16.51
N ARG A 225 -12.34 -2.70 15.63
CA ARG A 225 -13.49 -1.79 15.72
C ARG A 225 -14.84 -2.47 15.50
N GLU A 226 -14.89 -3.60 14.79
CA GLU A 226 -16.10 -4.35 14.50
C GLU A 226 -16.44 -5.42 15.55
N LEU A 227 -15.44 -5.92 16.25
CA LEU A 227 -15.61 -6.95 17.27
C LEU A 227 -16.22 -6.35 18.55
N PRO A 228 -17.32 -6.97 19.09
CA PRO A 228 -18.00 -6.46 20.28
C PRO A 228 -17.09 -6.27 21.50
N GLU A 229 -16.10 -7.18 21.66
CA GLU A 229 -15.17 -7.18 22.80
C GLU A 229 -14.24 -5.95 22.84
N PHE A 230 -14.02 -5.31 21.68
CA PHE A 230 -13.12 -4.16 21.54
C PHE A 230 -13.86 -2.85 21.24
N LYS A 231 -15.19 -2.87 21.16
CA LYS A 231 -16.02 -1.73 20.72
C LYS A 231 -15.80 -0.47 21.58
N ASP A 232 -15.68 -0.65 22.89
CA ASP A 232 -15.56 0.45 23.85
C ASP A 232 -14.11 0.82 24.16
N LEU A 233 -13.13 0.14 23.52
CA LEU A 233 -11.71 0.43 23.73
C LEU A 233 -11.26 1.66 22.93
N GLU A 234 -10.38 2.44 23.56
CA GLU A 234 -9.71 3.55 22.89
C GLU A 234 -8.52 3.01 22.06
N ILE A 235 -8.69 2.97 20.73
CA ILE A 235 -7.68 2.44 19.82
C ILE A 235 -7.17 3.57 18.91
N GLY A 236 -5.85 3.67 18.74
CA GLY A 236 -5.21 4.65 17.86
C GLY A 236 -4.17 4.04 16.92
N MET A 237 -3.99 4.65 15.74
CA MET A 237 -2.98 4.30 14.74
C MET A 237 -1.92 5.39 14.67
N VAL A 238 -0.74 5.12 15.20
CA VAL A 238 0.41 6.05 15.17
C VAL A 238 1.19 5.86 13.89
N VAL A 239 1.38 6.94 13.15
CA VAL A 239 2.12 6.94 11.88
C VAL A 239 3.17 8.05 11.91
N PRO A 240 4.45 7.71 12.15
CA PRO A 240 5.52 8.70 12.25
C PRO A 240 5.72 9.55 11.00
N PRO A 241 5.76 8.99 9.75
CA PRO A 241 5.92 9.80 8.54
C PRO A 241 4.69 10.65 8.23
N THR A 242 4.83 11.97 8.12
CA THR A 242 3.72 12.90 7.89
C THR A 242 3.00 12.64 6.57
N SER A 243 3.73 12.36 5.50
CA SER A 243 3.14 12.06 4.18
C SER A 243 2.22 10.83 4.25
N LEU A 244 2.73 9.71 4.77
CA LEU A 244 1.96 8.47 4.94
C LEU A 244 0.78 8.68 5.89
N ARG A 245 0.98 9.42 6.99
CA ARG A 245 -0.10 9.74 7.95
C ARG A 245 -1.26 10.48 7.27
N ASN A 246 -0.96 11.47 6.41
CA ASN A 246 -1.99 12.21 5.67
C ASN A 246 -2.72 11.31 4.67
N THR A 247 -2.02 10.41 4.00
CA THR A 247 -2.61 9.38 3.14
C THR A 247 -3.54 8.46 3.94
N LEU A 248 -3.08 7.92 5.06
CA LEU A 248 -3.89 7.02 5.89
C LEU A 248 -5.10 7.71 6.53
N LYS A 249 -5.02 9.00 6.85
CA LYS A 249 -6.19 9.78 7.28
C LYS A 249 -7.28 9.81 6.21
N LYS A 250 -6.93 9.97 4.94
CA LYS A 250 -7.88 9.91 3.81
C LYS A 250 -8.48 8.50 3.68
N VAL A 251 -7.64 7.47 3.75
CA VAL A 251 -8.08 6.06 3.70
C VAL A 251 -9.07 5.76 4.83
N PHE A 252 -8.76 6.13 6.06
CA PHE A 252 -9.65 5.92 7.20
C PHE A 252 -10.99 6.65 7.05
N SER A 253 -10.98 7.88 6.51
CA SER A 253 -12.22 8.63 6.25
C SER A 253 -13.12 7.98 5.19
N SER A 254 -12.58 7.16 4.29
CA SER A 254 -13.34 6.47 3.24
C SER A 254 -13.91 5.11 3.66
N ILE A 255 -13.51 4.61 4.84
CA ILE A 255 -13.90 3.28 5.33
C ILE A 255 -14.96 3.42 6.43
N ASN A 256 -16.07 2.71 6.26
CA ASN A 256 -17.12 2.71 7.27
C ASN A 256 -16.59 2.15 8.61
N GLY A 257 -16.89 2.86 9.69
CA GLY A 257 -16.46 2.49 11.06
C GLY A 257 -15.06 2.98 11.44
N LEU A 258 -14.30 3.63 10.52
CA LEU A 258 -13.01 4.26 10.80
C LEU A 258 -13.11 5.78 10.74
N SER A 259 -12.15 6.48 11.36
CA SER A 259 -12.08 7.94 11.37
C SER A 259 -10.66 8.44 11.14
N ALA A 260 -10.50 9.55 10.40
CA ALA A 260 -9.22 10.23 10.27
C ALA A 260 -8.60 10.63 11.61
N LYS A 261 -9.43 10.80 12.67
CA LYS A 261 -8.99 11.14 14.04
C LYS A 261 -8.26 9.99 14.71
N ASP A 262 -8.50 8.75 14.28
CA ASP A 262 -7.82 7.56 14.81
C ASP A 262 -6.36 7.49 14.35
N VAL A 263 -6.00 8.20 13.26
CA VAL A 263 -4.64 8.23 12.70
C VAL A 263 -3.90 9.48 13.21
N ILE A 264 -2.87 9.26 14.02
CA ILE A 264 -2.17 10.29 14.78
C ILE A 264 -0.65 10.26 14.57
N GLY A 265 0.03 11.34 14.92
CA GLY A 265 1.50 11.39 14.99
C GLY A 265 2.03 10.91 16.35
N PRO A 266 3.34 10.63 16.47
CA PRO A 266 3.92 10.19 17.73
C PRO A 266 3.72 11.14 18.90
N SER A 267 3.75 12.46 18.68
CA SER A 267 3.53 13.47 19.73
C SER A 267 2.08 13.58 20.17
N ASP A 268 1.14 13.21 19.30
CA ASP A 268 -0.30 13.34 19.60
C ASP A 268 -0.74 12.35 20.67
N VAL A 269 0.03 11.27 20.91
CA VAL A 269 -0.26 10.28 21.96
C VAL A 269 -0.27 10.90 23.36
N ALA A 270 0.45 12.02 23.55
CA ALA A 270 0.47 12.72 24.83
C ALA A 270 -0.87 13.40 25.21
N ASN A 271 -1.87 13.39 24.32
CA ASN A 271 -3.14 14.07 24.56
C ASN A 271 -4.18 13.22 25.31
N LYS A 272 -4.08 11.88 25.27
CA LYS A 272 -4.99 10.96 25.96
C LYS A 272 -4.38 9.59 26.20
N LYS A 273 -5.06 8.76 27.00
CA LYS A 273 -4.71 7.35 27.18
C LYS A 273 -5.39 6.49 26.14
N TYR A 274 -4.77 5.37 25.83
CA TYR A 274 -5.27 4.38 24.87
C TYR A 274 -5.26 2.98 25.50
N ASP A 275 -6.20 2.16 25.10
CA ASP A 275 -6.14 0.73 25.39
C ASP A 275 -5.17 0.03 24.43
N ILE A 276 -5.26 0.35 23.14
CA ILE A 276 -4.38 -0.22 22.11
C ILE A 276 -3.83 0.92 21.23
N LEU A 277 -2.50 0.99 21.09
CA LEU A 277 -1.83 1.80 20.06
C LEU A 277 -1.16 0.88 19.04
N MET A 278 -1.58 0.97 17.79
CA MET A 278 -0.88 0.37 16.66
C MET A 278 0.09 1.40 16.09
N VAL A 279 1.33 0.99 15.84
CA VAL A 279 2.38 1.88 15.33
C VAL A 279 2.88 1.35 14.00
N ASP A 280 2.50 2.00 12.92
CA ASP A 280 3.08 1.70 11.61
C ASP A 280 4.45 2.36 11.46
N GLU A 281 5.36 1.75 10.69
CA GLU A 281 6.72 2.25 10.49
C GLU A 281 7.45 2.53 11.82
N SER A 282 7.32 1.64 12.81
CA SER A 282 7.84 1.86 14.18
C SER A 282 9.37 2.06 14.25
N HIS A 283 10.12 1.59 13.26
CA HIS A 283 11.55 1.87 13.09
C HIS A 283 11.84 3.38 12.86
N ARG A 284 10.81 4.18 12.53
CA ARG A 284 10.91 5.64 12.36
C ARG A 284 10.60 6.43 13.62
N LEU A 285 10.25 5.77 14.70
CA LEU A 285 10.19 6.41 16.02
C LEU A 285 11.59 6.91 16.39
N LYS A 286 11.64 8.06 17.05
CA LYS A 286 12.89 8.78 17.29
C LYS A 286 13.38 8.61 18.72
N SER A 287 14.68 8.42 18.88
CA SER A 287 15.42 8.74 20.08
C SER A 287 15.78 10.24 20.09
N ARG A 288 16.24 10.76 21.22
CA ARG A 288 16.68 12.16 21.37
C ARG A 288 18.07 12.38 20.73
N LYS A 289 18.18 12.11 19.40
CA LYS A 289 19.41 12.27 18.61
C LYS A 289 19.09 12.99 17.31
N ASN A 290 19.93 13.94 16.90
CA ASN A 290 19.82 14.67 15.63
C ASN A 290 18.39 15.16 15.31
N LEU A 291 17.73 15.74 16.29
CA LEU A 291 16.35 16.24 16.17
C LEU A 291 16.34 17.65 15.56
N SER A 292 15.28 17.92 14.79
CA SER A 292 15.01 19.28 14.29
C SER A 292 14.62 20.27 15.40
N SER A 293 14.01 19.79 16.47
CA SER A 293 13.67 20.57 17.66
C SER A 293 13.77 19.68 18.89
N TYR A 294 14.80 19.93 19.69
CA TYR A 294 14.97 19.28 20.99
C TYR A 294 13.93 19.78 22.00
N LYS A 295 13.66 21.09 22.01
CA LYS A 295 12.66 21.69 22.91
C LYS A 295 11.29 21.01 22.77
N PHE A 296 10.79 20.88 21.54
CA PHE A 296 9.49 20.21 21.32
C PHE A 296 9.48 18.76 21.82
N PHE A 297 10.60 18.04 21.66
CA PHE A 297 10.71 16.68 22.16
C PHE A 297 10.69 16.64 23.69
N ASP A 298 11.43 17.54 24.34
CA ASP A 298 11.54 17.66 25.78
C ASP A 298 10.19 18.09 26.42
N ASP A 299 9.47 19.02 25.78
CA ASP A 299 8.13 19.45 26.22
C ASP A 299 7.14 18.26 26.26
N VAL A 300 7.25 17.32 25.31
CA VAL A 300 6.42 16.09 25.31
C VAL A 300 6.87 15.12 26.41
N CYS A 301 8.18 14.95 26.63
CA CYS A 301 8.68 14.11 27.73
C CYS A 301 8.21 14.65 29.08
N GLU A 302 8.31 15.97 29.31
CA GLU A 302 7.83 16.64 30.55
C GLU A 302 6.33 16.43 30.74
N LYS A 303 5.52 16.67 29.69
CA LYS A 303 4.07 16.43 29.72
C LYS A 303 3.70 15.00 30.13
N LEU A 304 4.54 14.02 29.73
CA LEU A 304 4.35 12.61 30.03
C LEU A 304 5.03 12.16 31.33
N GLU A 305 5.67 13.07 32.07
CA GLU A 305 6.47 12.74 33.25
C GLU A 305 7.55 11.69 32.96
N LEU A 306 8.27 11.88 31.87
CA LEU A 306 9.37 11.01 31.42
C LEU A 306 10.68 11.80 31.46
N GLU A 307 11.79 11.09 31.69
CA GLU A 307 13.13 11.69 31.65
C GLU A 307 13.50 12.11 30.20
N ASN A 308 14.41 13.07 30.05
CA ASN A 308 14.89 13.54 28.73
C ASN A 308 15.70 12.49 27.96
N THR A 309 16.02 11.35 28.56
CA THR A 309 16.61 10.18 27.90
C THR A 309 15.60 9.31 27.18
N CYS A 310 14.30 9.61 27.31
CA CYS A 310 13.20 8.86 26.73
C CYS A 310 13.23 8.87 25.19
N THR A 311 12.48 7.97 24.60
CA THR A 311 12.27 7.85 23.16
C THR A 311 10.78 8.03 22.83
N GLN A 312 10.44 8.19 21.56
CA GLN A 312 9.03 8.20 21.15
C GLN A 312 8.32 6.86 21.41
N LEU A 313 9.06 5.76 21.54
CA LEU A 313 8.50 4.48 21.99
C LEU A 313 8.05 4.57 23.47
N ASP A 314 8.83 5.23 24.31
CA ASP A 314 8.46 5.42 25.72
C ASP A 314 7.16 6.24 25.86
N TRP A 315 6.93 7.24 24.97
CA TRP A 315 5.66 7.98 24.93
C TRP A 315 4.48 7.05 24.63
N ILE A 316 4.64 6.15 23.63
CA ILE A 316 3.62 5.19 23.22
C ILE A 316 3.33 4.21 24.36
N LEU A 317 4.38 3.62 24.95
CA LEU A 317 4.24 2.69 26.06
C LEU A 317 3.65 3.32 27.32
N LYS A 318 3.97 4.59 27.62
CA LYS A 318 3.37 5.33 28.75
C LYS A 318 1.89 5.59 28.53
N GLN A 319 1.43 5.76 27.28
CA GLN A 319 0.08 6.17 26.94
C GLN A 319 -0.84 5.04 26.49
N SER A 320 -0.34 3.79 26.36
CA SER A 320 -1.15 2.65 25.97
C SER A 320 -1.06 1.50 26.99
N LYS A 321 -2.13 0.68 27.04
CA LYS A 321 -2.09 -0.60 27.74
C LYS A 321 -1.40 -1.67 26.89
N CYS A 322 -1.63 -1.65 25.58
CA CYS A 322 -1.01 -2.53 24.58
C CYS A 322 -0.46 -1.71 23.42
N ALA A 323 0.78 -1.98 23.00
CA ALA A 323 1.39 -1.42 21.80
C ALA A 323 1.67 -2.51 20.78
N ILE A 324 1.13 -2.37 19.55
CA ILE A 324 1.38 -3.26 18.40
C ILE A 324 2.28 -2.52 17.43
N LEU A 325 3.52 -2.98 17.26
CA LEU A 325 4.57 -2.27 16.53
C LEU A 325 4.91 -2.99 15.22
N PHE A 326 4.64 -2.36 14.09
CA PHE A 326 5.06 -2.85 12.77
C PHE A 326 6.47 -2.34 12.47
N TYR A 327 7.43 -3.26 12.37
CA TYR A 327 8.85 -2.94 12.31
C TYR A 327 9.52 -3.50 11.06
N ASP A 328 10.42 -2.70 10.48
CA ASP A 328 11.28 -3.10 9.38
C ASP A 328 12.75 -2.75 9.69
N LYS A 329 13.58 -3.79 9.88
CA LYS A 329 15.00 -3.61 10.23
C LYS A 329 15.83 -2.96 9.11
N ASN A 330 15.40 -3.13 7.86
CA ASN A 330 16.15 -2.65 6.68
C ASN A 330 15.80 -1.20 6.31
N GLN A 331 14.85 -0.58 7.01
CA GLN A 331 14.42 0.81 6.74
C GLN A 331 14.79 1.81 7.84
N VAL A 332 15.71 1.47 8.73
CA VAL A 332 16.29 2.41 9.70
C VAL A 332 17.33 3.26 8.99
N VAL A 333 16.91 4.38 8.41
CA VAL A 333 17.73 5.21 7.50
C VAL A 333 18.24 6.51 8.12
N PHE A 334 18.09 6.72 9.43
CA PHE A 334 18.57 7.92 10.12
C PHE A 334 18.99 7.63 11.57
N PRO A 335 19.93 8.42 12.12
CA PRO A 335 20.55 8.14 13.44
C PRO A 335 19.59 8.17 14.62
N ALA A 336 18.47 8.91 14.52
CA ALA A 336 17.45 8.98 15.57
C ALA A 336 16.51 7.76 15.57
N GLY A 337 16.46 6.98 14.46
CA GLY A 337 15.58 5.82 14.32
C GLY A 337 15.90 4.73 15.35
N LEU A 338 14.87 4.05 15.81
CA LEU A 338 15.02 2.98 16.81
C LEU A 338 15.46 1.68 16.14
N LYS A 339 16.51 1.07 16.68
CA LYS A 339 16.94 -0.27 16.30
C LYS A 339 16.01 -1.31 16.94
N ILE A 340 16.05 -2.54 16.40
CA ILE A 340 15.20 -3.63 16.92
C ILE A 340 15.51 -3.95 18.37
N GLU A 341 16.78 -3.85 18.79
CA GLU A 341 17.22 -4.06 20.16
C GLU A 341 16.60 -3.04 21.10
N ASP A 342 16.51 -1.75 20.67
CA ASP A 342 15.84 -0.69 21.42
C ASP A 342 14.35 -0.98 21.61
N ILE A 343 13.73 -1.62 20.61
CA ILE A 343 12.29 -1.95 20.64
C ILE A 343 12.01 -3.19 21.49
N ILE A 344 12.83 -4.22 21.38
CA ILE A 344 12.62 -5.48 22.12
C ILE A 344 13.03 -5.33 23.58
N ASN A 345 14.21 -4.73 23.83
CA ASN A 345 14.84 -4.71 25.17
C ASN A 345 14.35 -3.54 26.05
N LYS A 346 13.80 -2.50 25.46
CA LYS A 346 13.23 -1.39 26.22
C LYS A 346 11.79 -1.66 26.61
N ASP A 347 11.60 -2.28 27.73
CA ASP A 347 10.37 -2.13 28.49
C ASP A 347 10.75 -1.78 29.93
N PRO A 348 10.61 -0.52 30.33
CA PRO A 348 10.90 -0.12 31.70
C PRO A 348 9.93 -0.74 32.72
N TYR A 349 8.87 -1.40 32.24
CA TYR A 349 7.79 -1.86 33.11
C TYR A 349 7.62 -3.39 33.17
N ASP A 350 7.95 -4.17 32.14
CA ASP A 350 7.99 -5.65 32.17
C ASP A 350 8.51 -6.28 30.87
N THR A 351 9.63 -6.99 30.92
CA THR A 351 10.22 -7.72 29.78
C THR A 351 9.47 -9.02 29.44
N ARG A 352 8.54 -9.47 30.29
CA ARG A 352 7.91 -10.81 30.19
C ARG A 352 6.67 -10.87 29.31
N ASN A 353 6.15 -9.74 28.80
CA ASN A 353 4.92 -9.64 28.01
C ASN A 353 5.17 -9.04 26.61
N THR A 354 6.24 -9.48 25.93
CA THR A 354 6.52 -9.08 24.55
C THR A 354 6.41 -10.30 23.63
N SER A 355 5.48 -10.26 22.68
CA SER A 355 5.39 -11.24 21.58
C SER A 355 6.02 -10.69 20.31
N SER A 356 6.61 -11.54 19.50
CA SER A 356 7.26 -11.15 18.25
C SER A 356 6.87 -12.10 17.12
N TYR A 357 6.37 -11.53 16.03
CA TYR A 357 5.94 -12.24 14.83
C TYR A 357 6.75 -11.79 13.62
N ILE A 358 6.83 -12.63 12.59
CA ILE A 358 7.58 -12.35 11.36
C ILE A 358 6.65 -12.54 10.16
N LEU A 359 6.56 -11.52 9.30
CA LEU A 359 5.92 -11.59 7.99
C LEU A 359 7.00 -11.84 6.93
N GLU A 360 6.96 -13.01 6.32
CA GLU A 360 7.96 -13.44 5.33
C GLU A 360 7.55 -13.12 3.88
N SER A 361 6.24 -12.94 3.62
CA SER A 361 5.74 -12.69 2.27
C SER A 361 6.22 -11.34 1.69
N GLN A 362 6.47 -11.30 0.38
CA GLN A 362 6.75 -10.09 -0.38
C GLN A 362 5.60 -9.86 -1.39
N MET A 363 4.87 -8.74 -1.24
CA MET A 363 3.68 -8.43 -2.04
C MET A 363 3.84 -7.21 -2.96
N ARG A 364 4.92 -6.43 -2.79
CA ARG A 364 5.14 -5.19 -3.53
C ARG A 364 6.06 -5.37 -4.72
N CYS A 365 7.15 -6.12 -4.54
CA CYS A 365 8.18 -6.30 -5.55
C CYS A 365 7.94 -7.62 -6.30
N LEU A 366 7.73 -7.55 -7.62
CA LEU A 366 7.56 -8.74 -8.48
C LEU A 366 8.81 -9.65 -8.51
N GLY A 367 9.98 -9.12 -8.17
CA GLY A 367 11.21 -9.90 -7.99
C GLY A 367 11.23 -10.74 -6.71
N GLY A 368 10.24 -10.58 -5.84
CA GLY A 368 10.08 -11.37 -4.64
C GLY A 368 11.19 -11.15 -3.59
N ILE A 369 11.30 -12.10 -2.67
CA ILE A 369 12.31 -12.09 -1.59
C ILE A 369 13.72 -12.25 -2.17
N ASP A 370 13.88 -13.06 -3.20
CA ASP A 370 15.19 -13.35 -3.81
C ASP A 370 15.84 -12.08 -4.37
N TYR A 371 15.04 -11.21 -5.03
CA TYR A 371 15.53 -9.91 -5.49
C TYR A 371 16.06 -9.05 -4.33
N LEU A 372 15.31 -8.95 -3.23
CA LEU A 372 15.75 -8.17 -2.07
C LEU A 372 17.02 -8.72 -1.43
N GLN A 373 17.15 -10.05 -1.36
CA GLN A 373 18.36 -10.71 -0.87
C GLN A 373 19.56 -10.43 -1.79
N ASP A 374 19.36 -10.46 -3.10
CA ASP A 374 20.42 -10.22 -4.06
C ASP A 374 20.86 -8.76 -4.08
N ILE A 375 19.94 -7.80 -3.94
CA ILE A 375 20.31 -6.38 -3.73
C ILE A 375 21.12 -6.23 -2.42
N ASN A 376 20.70 -6.89 -1.35
CA ASN A 376 21.46 -6.85 -0.09
C ASN A 376 22.88 -7.41 -0.25
N LYS A 377 23.02 -8.58 -0.91
CA LYS A 377 24.35 -9.16 -1.24
C LYS A 377 25.19 -8.23 -2.13
N LEU A 378 24.54 -7.55 -3.11
CA LEU A 378 25.22 -6.58 -3.98
C LEU A 378 25.80 -5.42 -3.17
N LEU A 379 25.01 -4.83 -2.28
CA LEU A 379 25.44 -3.71 -1.43
C LEU A 379 26.54 -4.10 -0.44
N HIS A 380 26.55 -5.36 0.01
CA HIS A 380 27.63 -5.90 0.87
C HIS A 380 28.80 -6.49 0.08
N SER A 381 28.77 -6.38 -1.26
CA SER A 381 29.81 -6.96 -2.16
C SER A 381 29.93 -8.48 -2.08
N GLU A 382 28.87 -9.16 -1.72
CA GLU A 382 28.78 -10.62 -1.58
C GLU A 382 28.20 -11.31 -2.81
N LEU A 383 27.61 -10.54 -3.75
CA LEU A 383 27.01 -11.08 -4.97
C LEU A 383 28.11 -11.55 -5.93
N LYS A 384 28.23 -12.89 -6.11
CA LYS A 384 29.30 -13.50 -6.92
C LYS A 384 28.93 -13.69 -8.39
N ASN A 385 27.67 -13.83 -8.69
CA ASN A 385 27.20 -14.14 -10.04
C ASN A 385 26.14 -13.16 -10.52
N LYS A 386 26.03 -12.97 -11.83
CA LYS A 386 24.96 -12.20 -12.46
C LYS A 386 23.62 -12.93 -12.22
N VAL A 387 22.67 -12.27 -11.61
CA VAL A 387 21.34 -12.82 -11.32
C VAL A 387 20.31 -12.25 -12.28
N ARG A 388 19.33 -13.07 -12.67
CA ARG A 388 18.15 -12.67 -13.45
C ARG A 388 16.92 -13.15 -12.72
N HIS A 389 15.95 -12.27 -12.55
CA HIS A 389 14.64 -12.59 -12.00
C HIS A 389 13.62 -12.69 -13.14
N SER A 390 12.85 -13.77 -13.19
CA SER A 390 11.96 -14.08 -14.35
C SER A 390 10.87 -13.03 -14.55
N ASN A 391 10.36 -12.46 -13.47
CA ASN A 391 9.25 -11.52 -13.48
C ASN A 391 9.64 -10.10 -13.06
N TYR A 392 10.93 -9.79 -13.05
CA TYR A 392 11.43 -8.48 -12.60
C TYR A 392 12.57 -7.99 -13.50
N GLU A 393 12.39 -6.80 -14.06
CA GLU A 393 13.36 -6.16 -14.92
C GLU A 393 14.29 -5.27 -14.09
N LEU A 394 15.58 -5.61 -14.06
CA LEU A 394 16.63 -4.79 -13.44
C LEU A 394 17.66 -4.40 -14.52
N MET A 395 17.78 -3.11 -14.79
CA MET A 395 18.67 -2.58 -15.80
C MET A 395 19.64 -1.57 -15.19
N MET A 396 20.88 -1.53 -15.70
CA MET A 396 21.85 -0.47 -15.43
C MET A 396 22.05 0.35 -16.70
N VAL A 397 21.99 1.66 -16.57
CA VAL A 397 22.16 2.63 -17.65
C VAL A 397 23.32 3.54 -17.30
N ASN A 398 24.24 3.77 -18.24
CA ASN A 398 25.50 4.46 -17.97
C ASN A 398 25.49 5.97 -18.28
N ASN A 399 24.45 6.47 -18.95
CA ASN A 399 24.31 7.89 -19.25
C ASN A 399 22.88 8.37 -19.01
N PHE A 400 22.70 9.65 -18.74
CA PHE A 400 21.42 10.19 -18.36
C PHE A 400 20.44 10.31 -19.56
N SER A 401 20.91 10.43 -20.78
CA SER A 401 20.06 10.51 -21.97
C SER A 401 19.28 9.21 -22.21
N ASP A 402 19.97 8.07 -22.17
CA ASP A 402 19.34 6.75 -22.31
C ASP A 402 18.43 6.46 -21.12
N PHE A 403 18.83 6.86 -19.91
CA PHE A 403 18.04 6.73 -18.69
C PHE A 403 16.72 7.51 -18.79
N GLU A 404 16.77 8.78 -19.25
CA GLU A 404 15.57 9.60 -19.43
C GLU A 404 14.67 9.08 -20.57
N THR A 405 15.25 8.61 -21.66
CA THR A 405 14.52 8.02 -22.78
C THR A 405 13.74 6.79 -22.32
N LEU A 406 14.41 5.86 -21.62
CA LEU A 406 13.77 4.68 -21.07
C LEU A 406 12.69 5.03 -20.03
N PHE A 407 12.96 6.03 -19.19
CA PHE A 407 11.98 6.54 -18.23
C PHE A 407 10.70 7.01 -18.92
N ARG A 408 10.82 7.84 -19.97
CA ARG A 408 9.66 8.34 -20.72
C ARG A 408 8.87 7.22 -21.39
N GLN A 409 9.57 6.23 -21.92
CA GLN A 409 8.95 5.05 -22.49
C GLN A 409 8.14 4.29 -21.42
N LYS A 410 8.73 3.97 -20.26
CA LYS A 410 8.07 3.24 -19.18
C LYS A 410 6.92 4.01 -18.54
N GLU A 411 7.03 5.34 -18.43
CA GLU A 411 5.91 6.17 -17.96
C GLU A 411 4.73 6.14 -18.95
N ALA A 412 4.99 6.16 -20.26
CA ALA A 412 3.94 6.06 -21.28
C ALA A 412 3.29 4.67 -21.34
N GLU A 413 4.07 3.59 -21.10
CA GLU A 413 3.61 2.20 -21.12
C GLU A 413 2.76 1.83 -19.90
N ALA A 414 3.20 2.22 -18.71
CA ALA A 414 2.65 1.72 -17.45
C ALA A 414 2.16 2.81 -16.48
N GLY A 415 2.56 4.06 -16.67
CA GLY A 415 2.32 5.13 -15.71
C GLY A 415 3.04 4.91 -14.38
N LEU A 416 2.88 5.84 -13.47
CA LEU A 416 3.44 5.80 -12.10
C LEU A 416 4.92 5.38 -12.05
N THR A 417 5.71 5.85 -13.02
CA THR A 417 7.15 5.70 -13.10
C THR A 417 7.81 6.93 -12.49
N ARG A 418 8.81 6.78 -11.62
CA ARG A 418 9.45 7.91 -10.93
C ARG A 418 10.97 7.80 -10.92
N MET A 419 11.63 8.96 -11.16
CA MET A 419 13.07 9.11 -10.94
C MET A 419 13.33 9.43 -9.48
N LEU A 420 14.30 8.76 -8.86
CA LEU A 420 14.58 8.84 -7.44
C LEU A 420 16.07 9.06 -7.20
N ALA A 421 16.42 9.89 -6.22
CA ALA A 421 17.80 10.05 -5.77
C ALA A 421 17.88 10.20 -4.25
N GLY A 422 19.00 9.76 -3.67
CA GLY A 422 19.40 10.06 -2.30
C GLY A 422 19.91 11.50 -2.15
N TYR A 423 20.52 11.78 -1.02
CA TYR A 423 21.09 13.09 -0.69
C TYR A 423 22.52 13.29 -1.24
N ALA A 424 22.77 12.88 -2.48
CA ALA A 424 24.04 13.08 -3.17
C ALA A 424 24.21 14.50 -3.73
N TRP A 425 23.19 15.33 -3.66
CA TRP A 425 23.18 16.73 -4.07
C TRP A 425 22.64 17.63 -2.97
N GLU A 426 23.05 18.90 -2.99
CA GLU A 426 22.50 19.90 -2.09
C GLU A 426 21.09 20.31 -2.53
N TRP A 427 20.14 20.32 -1.60
CA TRP A 427 18.76 20.74 -1.87
C TRP A 427 18.63 22.28 -1.87
N LYS A 428 18.99 22.92 -2.97
CA LYS A 428 19.01 24.38 -3.16
C LYS A 428 17.60 24.96 -3.33
N THR A 429 16.72 24.23 -4.05
CA THR A 429 15.34 24.66 -4.32
C THR A 429 14.47 24.71 -3.07
N LYS A 430 14.89 24.10 -1.97
CA LYS A 430 14.21 24.22 -0.67
C LYS A 430 14.12 25.68 -0.20
N ASN A 431 15.16 26.46 -0.46
CA ASN A 431 15.29 27.85 -0.01
C ASN A 431 15.02 28.85 -1.15
N ASN A 432 15.29 28.48 -2.41
CA ASN A 432 15.06 29.31 -3.59
C ASN A 432 14.57 28.45 -4.76
N LYS A 433 13.30 28.60 -5.09
CA LYS A 433 12.60 27.79 -6.11
C LYS A 433 13.11 28.02 -7.54
N ASP A 434 13.89 29.07 -7.80
CA ASP A 434 14.44 29.38 -9.12
C ASP A 434 15.73 28.61 -9.41
N LEU A 435 16.31 27.97 -8.41
CA LEU A 435 17.54 27.20 -8.55
C LEU A 435 17.25 25.78 -9.09
N ILE A 436 18.35 25.09 -9.40
CA ILE A 436 18.38 23.68 -9.81
C ILE A 436 19.17 22.90 -8.76
N ASP A 437 18.69 21.72 -8.42
CA ASP A 437 19.30 20.86 -7.40
C ASP A 437 20.27 19.85 -8.00
N ILE A 438 19.87 19.21 -9.09
CA ILE A 438 20.58 18.07 -9.69
C ILE A 438 20.94 18.41 -11.13
N GLU A 439 22.23 18.26 -11.47
CA GLU A 439 22.72 18.36 -12.84
C GLU A 439 23.54 17.11 -13.15
N ILE A 440 23.14 16.37 -14.20
CA ILE A 440 23.77 15.12 -14.64
C ILE A 440 23.88 15.18 -16.17
N ASP A 441 25.06 14.98 -16.73
CA ASP A 441 25.32 15.00 -18.19
C ASP A 441 24.76 16.26 -18.87
N GLY A 442 24.78 17.42 -18.19
CA GLY A 442 24.23 18.69 -18.66
C GLY A 442 22.72 18.84 -18.54
N VAL A 443 22.00 17.80 -18.11
CA VAL A 443 20.56 17.86 -17.86
C VAL A 443 20.27 18.34 -16.44
N LYS A 444 19.39 19.34 -16.34
CA LYS A 444 19.05 20.03 -15.08
C LYS A 444 17.68 19.61 -14.58
N LYS A 445 17.62 19.17 -13.33
CA LYS A 445 16.37 18.71 -12.67
C LYS A 445 16.19 19.37 -11.30
N ARG A 446 14.94 19.57 -10.93
CA ARG A 446 14.57 19.91 -9.55
C ARG A 446 14.44 18.65 -8.72
N TRP A 447 14.71 18.77 -7.43
CA TRP A 447 14.59 17.67 -6.50
C TRP A 447 13.42 17.92 -5.55
N ASN A 448 12.37 17.06 -5.65
CA ASN A 448 11.29 16.95 -4.68
C ASN A 448 10.61 18.30 -4.34
N SER A 449 10.01 18.95 -5.33
CA SER A 449 9.40 20.31 -5.19
C SER A 449 8.27 20.40 -4.16
N THR A 450 7.66 19.26 -3.79
CA THR A 450 6.66 19.15 -2.72
C THR A 450 7.04 18.05 -1.75
N LEU A 451 6.79 18.27 -0.46
CA LEU A 451 7.04 17.29 0.62
C LEU A 451 5.88 16.32 0.81
N GLU A 452 4.67 16.73 0.42
CA GLU A 452 3.46 15.93 0.60
C GLU A 452 2.99 15.39 -0.75
N ASN A 453 2.72 14.08 -0.77
CA ASN A 453 2.17 13.38 -1.92
C ASN A 453 2.91 13.64 -3.25
N TRP A 454 4.26 13.74 -3.18
CA TRP A 454 5.09 14.04 -4.34
C TRP A 454 4.87 13.04 -5.48
N VAL A 455 4.73 11.76 -5.16
CA VAL A 455 4.56 10.66 -6.15
C VAL A 455 3.40 10.93 -7.12
N HIS A 456 2.32 11.54 -6.64
CA HIS A 456 1.12 11.87 -7.42
C HIS A 456 1.05 13.34 -7.84
N SER A 457 2.10 14.12 -7.60
CA SER A 457 2.12 15.52 -8.03
C SER A 457 2.26 15.64 -9.55
N LYS A 458 1.68 16.70 -10.14
CA LYS A 458 1.73 16.95 -11.60
C LYS A 458 3.15 17.05 -12.14
N ASN A 459 4.11 17.48 -11.32
CA ASN A 459 5.49 17.70 -11.73
C ASN A 459 6.39 16.47 -11.49
N ALA A 460 5.93 15.45 -10.78
CA ALA A 460 6.75 14.30 -10.39
C ALA A 460 7.44 13.59 -11.57
N VAL A 461 6.81 13.58 -12.75
CA VAL A 461 7.38 13.01 -13.98
C VAL A 461 8.52 13.85 -14.60
N ASN A 462 8.69 15.10 -14.17
CA ASN A 462 9.73 16.00 -14.67
C ASN A 462 10.80 16.30 -13.62
N GLU A 463 10.63 15.81 -12.40
CA GLU A 463 11.50 16.02 -11.26
C GLU A 463 12.15 14.70 -10.82
N ILE A 464 13.10 14.81 -9.92
CA ILE A 464 13.69 13.67 -9.23
C ILE A 464 13.16 13.69 -7.79
N GLY A 465 12.61 12.58 -7.32
CA GLY A 465 12.06 12.44 -5.96
C GLY A 465 13.12 12.09 -4.94
N CYS A 466 12.88 12.52 -3.71
CA CYS A 466 13.68 12.10 -2.57
C CYS A 466 13.24 10.68 -2.13
N ILE A 467 14.18 9.83 -1.75
CA ILE A 467 13.92 8.49 -1.23
C ILE A 467 12.93 8.50 -0.04
N HIS A 468 12.95 9.55 0.79
CA HIS A 468 12.02 9.68 1.92
C HIS A 468 10.59 10.04 1.50
N SER A 469 10.41 10.72 0.36
CA SER A 469 9.10 11.13 -0.16
C SER A 469 8.40 10.00 -0.91
N THR A 470 9.13 8.96 -1.30
CA THR A 470 8.61 7.79 -2.02
C THR A 470 8.48 6.55 -1.16
N GLN A 471 9.02 6.59 0.05
CA GLN A 471 8.96 5.48 0.99
C GLN A 471 7.50 5.21 1.39
N GLY A 472 7.08 3.96 1.25
CA GLY A 472 5.69 3.55 1.47
C GLY A 472 4.81 3.56 0.22
N TYR A 473 5.26 4.19 -0.89
CA TYR A 473 4.51 4.18 -2.16
C TYR A 473 4.91 2.98 -3.05
N ASP A 474 3.96 2.49 -3.84
CA ASP A 474 4.20 1.51 -4.88
C ASP A 474 4.37 2.23 -6.21
N LEU A 475 5.44 1.91 -6.94
CA LEU A 475 5.74 2.43 -8.26
C LEU A 475 5.71 1.29 -9.28
N ASN A 476 5.24 1.56 -10.48
CA ASN A 476 5.31 0.58 -11.56
C ASN A 476 6.76 0.41 -12.03
N TYR A 477 7.50 1.53 -12.12
CA TYR A 477 8.95 1.53 -12.36
C TYR A 477 9.64 2.57 -11.47
N GLY A 478 10.73 2.16 -10.82
CA GLY A 478 11.61 3.04 -10.06
C GLY A 478 12.94 3.25 -10.80
N PHE A 479 13.23 4.48 -11.17
CA PHE A 479 14.48 4.89 -11.82
C PHE A 479 15.41 5.51 -10.79
N VAL A 480 16.32 4.71 -10.23
CA VAL A 480 17.18 5.11 -9.11
C VAL A 480 18.49 5.68 -9.62
N ILE A 481 18.80 6.92 -9.21
CA ILE A 481 20.05 7.60 -9.52
C ILE A 481 20.98 7.45 -8.32
N ILE A 482 22.11 6.81 -8.53
CA ILE A 482 23.19 6.67 -7.54
C ILE A 482 24.17 7.81 -7.79
N GLY A 483 24.40 8.65 -6.79
CA GLY A 483 25.31 9.79 -6.87
C GLY A 483 26.67 9.52 -6.24
N GLU A 484 27.47 10.58 -6.09
CA GLU A 484 28.84 10.53 -5.55
C GLU A 484 28.90 10.18 -4.06
N ASP A 485 27.77 10.11 -3.37
CA ASP A 485 27.66 9.70 -1.97
C ASP A 485 27.85 8.18 -1.76
N LEU A 486 27.61 7.36 -2.79
CA LEU A 486 27.81 5.91 -2.75
C LEU A 486 28.95 5.50 -3.69
N LYS A 487 30.04 5.00 -3.14
CA LYS A 487 31.25 4.63 -3.87
C LYS A 487 31.66 3.18 -3.62
N PHE A 488 32.32 2.58 -4.62
CA PHE A 488 32.92 1.26 -4.49
C PHE A 488 34.44 1.41 -4.37
N ASN A 489 35.00 0.88 -3.28
CA ASN A 489 36.45 0.89 -3.08
C ASN A 489 37.09 -0.33 -3.77
N LEU A 490 37.92 -0.10 -4.78
CA LEU A 490 38.56 -1.15 -5.56
C LEU A 490 39.57 -2.00 -4.76
N VAL A 491 40.15 -1.44 -3.68
CA VAL A 491 41.14 -2.13 -2.85
C VAL A 491 40.44 -3.03 -1.83
N SER A 492 39.52 -2.48 -1.03
CA SER A 492 38.76 -3.23 -0.03
C SER A 492 37.64 -4.07 -0.66
N LYS A 493 37.28 -3.83 -1.92
CA LYS A 493 36.12 -4.42 -2.63
C LYS A 493 34.81 -4.26 -1.87
N LYS A 494 34.63 -3.13 -1.21
CA LYS A 494 33.43 -2.81 -0.43
C LYS A 494 32.77 -1.53 -0.93
N VAL A 495 31.46 -1.50 -0.86
CA VAL A 495 30.66 -0.28 -1.02
C VAL A 495 30.82 0.57 0.25
N HIS A 496 30.96 1.88 0.11
CA HIS A 496 31.06 2.80 1.23
C HIS A 496 30.37 4.14 0.92
N ILE A 497 30.02 4.87 1.96
CA ILE A 497 29.43 6.21 1.85
C ILE A 497 30.55 7.25 1.88
N ASP A 498 30.59 8.10 0.85
CA ASP A 498 31.43 9.30 0.84
C ASP A 498 30.71 10.43 1.59
N LYS A 499 31.17 10.69 2.81
CA LYS A 499 30.58 11.72 3.68
C LYS A 499 30.67 13.14 3.12
N ALA A 500 31.67 13.43 2.24
CA ALA A 500 31.82 14.74 1.62
C ALA A 500 30.69 15.01 0.62
N SER A 501 30.27 13.98 -0.11
CA SER A 501 29.21 14.03 -1.12
C SER A 501 27.81 13.70 -0.57
N TYR A 502 27.64 13.52 0.74
CA TYR A 502 26.36 13.23 1.38
C TYR A 502 25.79 14.48 2.07
N PHE A 503 24.67 15.00 1.59
CA PHE A 503 24.12 16.32 1.98
C PHE A 503 22.95 16.27 2.97
N ASP A 504 22.54 15.09 3.46
CA ASP A 504 21.51 15.02 4.52
C ASP A 504 22.07 15.53 5.86
N LYS A 505 21.55 16.67 6.32
CA LYS A 505 21.94 17.27 7.62
C LYS A 505 21.58 16.40 8.82
N TYR A 506 20.50 15.63 8.74
CA TYR A 506 20.00 14.79 9.83
C TYR A 506 20.46 13.34 9.71
N GLY A 507 20.89 12.93 8.53
CA GLY A 507 21.49 11.61 8.27
C GLY A 507 22.97 11.54 8.67
N LYS A 508 23.67 12.68 8.79
CA LYS A 508 25.08 12.71 9.25
C LYS A 508 25.14 12.52 10.76
N PHE A 509 26.00 11.62 11.23
CA PHE A 509 26.37 11.58 12.65
C PHE A 509 27.20 12.84 12.97
N ILE A 510 26.62 13.79 13.68
CA ILE A 510 27.31 14.94 14.26
C ILE A 510 27.84 14.48 15.63
N GLY A 511 29.07 14.05 15.67
CA GLY A 511 29.73 13.66 16.91
C GLY A 511 30.66 12.46 16.71
N THR A 512 31.84 12.61 17.21
CA THR A 512 33.01 11.77 17.21
C THR A 512 32.70 10.27 17.38
N ILE A 513 33.40 9.50 16.54
CA ILE A 513 33.66 8.07 16.70
C ILE A 513 32.54 7.14 16.16
N MET A 514 32.60 6.87 14.86
CA MET A 514 32.43 5.49 14.44
C MET A 514 33.67 4.72 14.87
N ARG A 515 33.62 4.02 15.99
CA ARG A 515 34.45 2.85 16.15
C ARG A 515 33.93 1.82 15.16
N GLU A 516 34.81 1.39 14.29
CA GLU A 516 34.68 0.21 13.46
C GLU A 516 34.29 -0.95 14.40
N GLU A 517 33.05 -1.37 14.36
CA GLU A 517 32.68 -2.70 14.81
C GLU A 517 32.47 -3.52 13.54
N ASN A 518 33.35 -4.50 13.40
CA ASN A 518 33.46 -5.54 12.38
C ASN A 518 32.17 -6.33 12.15
#